data_e33c9c6e9fe19d4bf66d2dfc8d6838cc
#
_entry.id   e33c9c6e9fe19d4bf66d2dfc8d6838cc
#
_cell.length_a   1.000
_cell.length_b   1.000
_cell.length_c   1.000
_cell.angle_alpha   90.00
_cell.angle_beta   90.00
_cell.angle_gamma   90.00
#
_symmetry.space_group_name_H-M   'P 1'
#
loop_
_entity.id
_entity.type
_entity.pdbx_description
1 polymer ?
#
loop_
_entity_poly.entity_id
_entity_poly.type
_entity_poly.pdbx_seq_one_letter_code
_entity_poly.pdbx_strand_id
1 'polypeptide(L)'
;MSMIKAIIFIAVYAISTGHAAQQCLIVGVSDGDTLKARCGTPGAYEQVKIRLSEIDAPESKQAFGERSKQALSDLCFQQQAVITGGKKDKYGRTLARVQCQGRDAAMHQVQTGMAWAYVQYLTDPAIKSAEGVAQAGRAGLWADTAPVAPWAWRQEAKTATVRPVPTDSGVCHTGPRGGTYTITAAGRKNYGGC
;
A
#
# COMPACT_ATOMS: atom_id res chain seq x y z
N MET A 1 55.64 17.28 47.52
CA MET A 1 54.27 16.76 47.51
C MET A 1 53.58 17.24 46.26
N SER A 2 53.54 16.39 45.25
CA SER A 2 52.94 16.73 43.92
C SER A 2 51.60 16.05 43.83
N MET A 3 50.52 16.85 43.78
CA MET A 3 49.12 16.34 43.66
C MET A 3 48.80 16.15 42.18
N ILE A 4 48.68 14.91 41.74
CA ILE A 4 48.24 14.51 40.42
C ILE A 4 46.70 14.62 40.43
N LYS A 5 46.15 15.60 39.69
CA LYS A 5 44.68 15.71 39.44
C LYS A 5 44.29 14.73 38.34
N ALA A 6 43.56 13.67 38.70
CA ALA A 6 42.96 12.75 37.75
C ALA A 6 41.75 13.43 37.08
N ILE A 7 41.80 13.63 35.79
CA ILE A 7 40.65 14.11 34.98
C ILE A 7 39.89 12.87 34.53
N ILE A 8 38.69 12.68 35.05
CA ILE A 8 37.75 11.62 34.66
C ILE A 8 37.02 12.11 33.40
N PHE A 9 37.33 11.50 32.25
CA PHE A 9 36.53 11.69 31.03
C PHE A 9 35.28 10.84 31.10
N ILE A 10 34.11 11.47 31.29
CA ILE A 10 32.83 10.82 31.16
C ILE A 10 32.49 10.78 29.67
N ALA A 11 32.62 9.62 29.04
CA ALA A 11 32.15 9.40 27.68
C ALA A 11 30.60 9.34 27.69
N VAL A 12 29.98 10.38 27.15
CA VAL A 12 28.53 10.40 26.93
C VAL A 12 28.26 9.58 25.67
N TYR A 13 27.79 8.34 25.85
CA TYR A 13 27.27 7.54 24.76
C TYR A 13 25.90 8.09 24.33
N ALA A 14 25.83 8.72 23.17
CA ALA A 14 24.58 9.08 22.54
C ALA A 14 23.86 7.80 22.11
N ILE A 15 22.78 7.44 22.79
CA ILE A 15 21.90 6.34 22.39
C ILE A 15 21.09 6.85 21.20
N SER A 16 21.53 6.52 19.97
CA SER A 16 20.71 6.70 18.77
C SER A 16 19.50 5.77 18.87
N THR A 17 18.33 6.33 19.03
CA THR A 17 17.04 5.61 18.91
C THR A 17 16.74 5.34 17.43
N GLY A 18 17.62 4.63 16.75
CA GLY A 18 17.32 4.04 15.46
C GLY A 18 16.29 2.94 15.64
N HIS A 19 15.25 2.91 14.83
CA HIS A 19 14.33 1.77 14.79
C HIS A 19 15.15 0.53 14.43
N ALA A 20 15.24 -0.42 15.36
CA ALA A 20 16.00 -1.64 15.15
C ALA A 20 15.43 -2.39 13.94
N ALA A 21 16.32 -2.81 13.04
CA ALA A 21 15.94 -3.70 11.94
C ALA A 21 15.50 -5.04 12.52
N GLN A 22 14.32 -5.52 12.13
CA GLN A 22 13.76 -6.77 12.61
C GLN A 22 13.74 -7.81 11.49
N GLN A 23 14.19 -9.03 11.78
CA GLN A 23 14.07 -10.16 10.86
C GLN A 23 12.74 -10.88 11.05
N CYS A 24 12.01 -11.08 9.96
CA CYS A 24 10.71 -11.72 9.94
C CYS A 24 10.55 -12.60 8.70
N LEU A 25 9.81 -13.70 8.81
CA LEU A 25 9.42 -14.51 7.67
C LEU A 25 8.20 -13.88 6.98
N ILE A 26 8.27 -13.64 5.68
CA ILE A 26 7.11 -13.20 4.90
C ILE A 26 6.20 -14.40 4.64
N VAL A 27 4.99 -14.36 5.18
CA VAL A 27 3.99 -15.44 5.14
C VAL A 27 2.83 -15.15 4.20
N GLY A 28 2.79 -13.98 3.59
CA GLY A 28 1.75 -13.62 2.62
C GLY A 28 2.01 -12.29 1.92
N VAL A 29 1.42 -12.16 0.73
CA VAL A 29 1.40 -10.92 -0.07
C VAL A 29 -0.06 -10.60 -0.38
N SER A 30 -0.53 -9.44 0.03
CA SER A 30 -1.92 -9.02 -0.17
C SER A 30 -2.11 -8.36 -1.54
N ASP A 31 -1.21 -7.45 -1.87
CA ASP A 31 -1.15 -6.68 -3.11
C ASP A 31 0.30 -6.27 -3.39
N GLY A 32 0.53 -5.45 -4.40
CA GLY A 32 1.89 -5.10 -4.85
C GLY A 32 2.73 -4.25 -3.89
N ASP A 33 2.19 -3.84 -2.75
CA ASP A 33 2.91 -3.05 -1.74
C ASP A 33 2.56 -3.44 -0.29
N THR A 34 1.80 -4.52 -0.10
CA THR A 34 1.36 -4.93 1.23
C THR A 34 1.68 -6.41 1.50
N LEU A 35 2.45 -6.64 2.56
CA LEU A 35 2.96 -7.93 3.00
C LEU A 35 2.36 -8.33 4.36
N LYS A 36 2.35 -9.64 4.62
CA LYS A 36 2.14 -10.21 5.95
C LYS A 36 3.42 -10.89 6.39
N ALA A 37 3.96 -10.48 7.53
CA ALA A 37 5.16 -11.05 8.11
C ALA A 37 4.85 -11.74 9.42
N ARG A 38 5.60 -12.79 9.73
CA ARG A 38 5.66 -13.46 11.01
C ARG A 38 6.99 -13.11 11.66
N CYS A 39 6.92 -12.33 12.73
CA CYS A 39 8.08 -11.83 13.48
C CYS A 39 8.17 -12.53 14.84
N GLY A 40 9.34 -12.47 15.48
CA GLY A 40 9.56 -13.04 16.80
C GLY A 40 10.25 -14.41 16.78
N THR A 41 10.19 -15.11 17.90
CA THR A 41 10.85 -16.41 18.14
C THR A 41 9.83 -17.54 18.30
N PRO A 42 10.24 -18.82 18.21
CA PRO A 42 9.37 -19.95 18.46
C PRO A 42 8.64 -19.82 19.81
N GLY A 43 7.31 -19.95 19.78
CA GLY A 43 6.44 -19.77 20.96
C GLY A 43 5.98 -18.33 21.22
N ALA A 44 6.56 -17.31 20.55
CA ALA A 44 6.22 -15.90 20.70
C ALA A 44 6.17 -15.17 19.34
N TYR A 45 5.53 -15.79 18.35
CA TYR A 45 5.36 -15.18 17.04
C TYR A 45 4.22 -14.17 17.03
N GLU A 46 4.46 -13.03 16.36
CA GLU A 46 3.47 -12.01 16.05
C GLU A 46 3.29 -11.91 14.54
N GLN A 47 2.03 -11.78 14.08
CA GLN A 47 1.75 -11.43 12.69
C GLN A 47 1.67 -9.92 12.52
N VAL A 48 2.48 -9.37 11.62
CA VAL A 48 2.55 -7.96 11.30
C VAL A 48 2.11 -7.73 9.86
N LYS A 49 1.14 -6.85 9.66
CA LYS A 49 0.76 -6.37 8.32
C LYS A 49 1.62 -5.16 7.98
N ILE A 50 2.38 -5.25 6.88
CA ILE A 50 3.36 -4.26 6.46
C ILE A 50 2.90 -3.60 5.17
N ARG A 51 2.98 -2.28 5.11
CA ARG A 51 2.82 -1.47 3.90
C ARG A 51 4.20 -0.94 3.53
N LEU A 52 4.68 -1.27 2.34
CA LEU A 52 5.94 -0.74 1.83
C LEU A 52 5.87 0.80 1.79
N SER A 53 6.87 1.44 2.36
CA SER A 53 6.98 2.90 2.36
C SER A 53 7.29 3.43 0.96
N GLU A 54 6.93 4.69 0.70
CA GLU A 54 7.40 5.50 -0.43
C GLU A 54 6.88 5.09 -1.81
N ILE A 55 6.10 4.00 -1.91
CA ILE A 55 5.50 3.54 -3.17
C ILE A 55 3.99 3.36 -3.04
N ASP A 56 3.30 3.33 -4.18
CA ASP A 56 1.89 2.98 -4.27
C ASP A 56 1.70 2.04 -5.46
N ALA A 57 1.22 0.83 -5.21
CA ALA A 57 1.05 -0.20 -6.22
C ALA A 57 -0.38 -0.20 -6.77
N PRO A 58 -0.59 -0.63 -8.01
CA PRO A 58 -1.93 -0.81 -8.56
C PRO A 58 -2.78 -1.71 -7.66
N GLU A 59 -4.04 -1.31 -7.45
CA GLU A 59 -5.02 -2.08 -6.69
C GLU A 59 -5.30 -3.43 -7.39
N SER A 60 -5.71 -4.45 -6.65
CA SER A 60 -5.93 -5.81 -7.19
C SER A 60 -6.89 -5.86 -8.38
N LYS A 61 -7.86 -4.94 -8.46
CA LYS A 61 -8.81 -4.82 -9.60
C LYS A 61 -8.38 -3.81 -10.66
N GLN A 62 -7.27 -3.15 -10.48
CA GLN A 62 -6.68 -2.21 -11.43
C GLN A 62 -5.80 -2.96 -12.44
N ALA A 63 -5.63 -2.39 -13.63
CA ALA A 63 -4.64 -2.89 -14.59
C ALA A 63 -3.27 -3.03 -13.90
N PHE A 64 -2.57 -4.13 -14.15
CA PHE A 64 -1.31 -4.51 -13.49
C PHE A 64 -1.38 -4.88 -12.00
N GLY A 65 -2.53 -4.84 -11.33
CA GLY A 65 -2.64 -5.15 -9.90
C GLY A 65 -2.13 -6.55 -9.55
N GLU A 66 -2.60 -7.58 -10.26
CA GLU A 66 -2.14 -8.97 -10.05
C GLU A 66 -0.67 -9.17 -10.43
N ARG A 67 -0.18 -8.50 -11.48
CA ARG A 67 1.25 -8.56 -11.87
C ARG A 67 2.14 -7.93 -10.81
N SER A 68 1.73 -6.80 -10.25
CA SER A 68 2.42 -6.12 -9.17
C SER A 68 2.50 -6.98 -7.92
N LYS A 69 1.39 -7.61 -7.53
CA LYS A 69 1.35 -8.57 -6.44
C LYS A 69 2.26 -9.77 -6.69
N GLN A 70 2.24 -10.32 -7.91
CA GLN A 70 3.08 -11.46 -8.27
C GLN A 70 4.57 -11.10 -8.19
N ALA A 71 4.98 -9.94 -8.71
CA ALA A 71 6.37 -9.48 -8.64
C ALA A 71 6.88 -9.34 -7.19
N LEU A 72 6.05 -8.80 -6.28
CA LEU A 72 6.38 -8.74 -4.86
C LEU A 72 6.41 -10.13 -4.22
N SER A 73 5.52 -11.03 -4.63
CA SER A 73 5.47 -12.41 -4.15
C SER A 73 6.73 -13.18 -4.56
N ASP A 74 7.15 -13.07 -5.80
CA ASP A 74 8.35 -13.75 -6.32
C ASP A 74 9.62 -13.31 -5.57
N LEU A 75 9.67 -12.04 -5.15
CA LEU A 75 10.78 -11.52 -4.38
C LEU A 75 10.75 -11.93 -2.91
N CYS A 76 9.56 -11.86 -2.27
CA CYS A 76 9.49 -11.86 -0.81
C CYS A 76 8.75 -13.07 -0.20
N PHE A 77 7.83 -13.74 -0.91
CA PHE A 77 7.03 -14.80 -0.30
C PHE A 77 7.89 -15.97 0.19
N GLN A 78 7.66 -16.39 1.43
CA GLN A 78 8.44 -17.42 2.14
C GLN A 78 9.94 -17.09 2.32
N GLN A 79 10.32 -15.82 2.20
CA GLN A 79 11.69 -15.36 2.45
C GLN A 79 11.82 -14.74 3.84
N GLN A 80 13.01 -14.87 4.44
CA GLN A 80 13.40 -14.05 5.56
C GLN A 80 13.65 -12.62 5.05
N ALA A 81 13.00 -11.65 5.68
CA ALA A 81 13.09 -10.25 5.32
C ALA A 81 13.61 -9.42 6.48
N VAL A 82 14.40 -8.40 6.17
CA VAL A 82 14.80 -7.35 7.11
C VAL A 82 13.79 -6.20 7.00
N ILE A 83 13.10 -5.90 8.10
CA ILE A 83 12.09 -4.86 8.18
C ILE A 83 12.62 -3.69 8.98
N THR A 84 12.64 -2.50 8.39
CA THR A 84 13.08 -1.25 9.03
C THR A 84 11.94 -0.23 8.97
N GLY A 85 11.49 0.23 10.13
CA GLY A 85 10.36 1.14 10.26
C GLY A 85 9.55 0.81 11.50
N GLY A 86 8.35 1.37 11.64
CA GLY A 86 7.54 1.09 12.84
C GLY A 86 6.31 1.96 13.02
N LYS A 87 6.16 3.05 12.27
CA LYS A 87 4.92 3.85 12.32
C LYS A 87 3.76 3.03 11.77
N LYS A 88 2.63 3.07 12.46
CA LYS A 88 1.38 2.49 11.98
C LYS A 88 0.57 3.53 11.21
N ASP A 89 -0.03 3.11 10.11
CA ASP A 89 -1.01 3.92 9.41
C ASP A 89 -2.39 3.83 10.09
N LYS A 90 -3.36 4.58 9.57
CA LYS A 90 -4.74 4.60 10.09
C LYS A 90 -5.49 3.27 9.95
N TYR A 91 -4.94 2.31 9.22
CA TYR A 91 -5.48 0.96 9.05
C TYR A 91 -4.74 -0.07 9.90
N GLY A 92 -3.81 0.37 10.77
CA GLY A 92 -3.02 -0.49 11.64
C GLY A 92 -1.87 -1.23 10.94
N ARG A 93 -1.56 -0.92 9.67
CA ARG A 93 -0.41 -1.48 8.96
C ARG A 93 0.86 -0.77 9.40
N THR A 94 1.94 -1.52 9.52
CA THR A 94 3.27 -0.96 9.79
C THR A 94 3.87 -0.42 8.51
N LEU A 95 4.17 0.88 8.48
CA LEU A 95 4.90 1.51 7.37
C LEU A 95 6.38 1.18 7.54
N ALA A 96 6.97 0.50 6.55
CA ALA A 96 8.35 0.03 6.64
C ALA A 96 9.03 -0.10 5.27
N ARG A 97 10.36 -0.02 5.28
CA ARG A 97 11.20 -0.58 4.23
C ARG A 97 11.41 -2.05 4.49
N VAL A 98 11.38 -2.86 3.46
CA VAL A 98 11.52 -4.31 3.53
C VAL A 98 12.58 -4.75 2.54
N GLN A 99 13.56 -5.51 3.03
CA GLN A 99 14.56 -6.14 2.18
C GLN A 99 14.34 -7.65 2.15
N CYS A 100 14.12 -8.19 0.97
CA CYS A 100 14.02 -9.62 0.72
C CYS A 100 15.18 -10.05 -0.20
N GLN A 101 15.88 -11.11 0.16
CA GLN A 101 17.03 -11.61 -0.63
C GLN A 101 18.08 -10.50 -0.92
N GLY A 102 18.31 -9.61 0.06
CA GLY A 102 19.25 -8.49 -0.06
C GLY A 102 18.79 -7.33 -0.95
N ARG A 103 17.57 -7.37 -1.52
CA ARG A 103 17.01 -6.32 -2.37
C ARG A 103 15.89 -5.56 -1.63
N ASP A 104 15.86 -4.24 -1.76
CA ASP A 104 14.77 -3.42 -1.27
C ASP A 104 13.51 -3.66 -2.12
N ALA A 105 12.42 -4.07 -1.46
CA ALA A 105 11.20 -4.47 -2.12
C ALA A 105 10.47 -3.29 -2.80
N ALA A 106 10.53 -2.08 -2.21
CA ALA A 106 9.93 -0.89 -2.82
C ALA A 106 10.70 -0.47 -4.09
N MET A 107 12.02 -0.45 -4.00
CA MET A 107 12.88 -0.18 -5.16
C MET A 107 12.68 -1.19 -6.27
N HIS A 108 12.59 -2.48 -5.95
CA HIS A 108 12.32 -3.55 -6.92
C HIS A 108 11.01 -3.34 -7.66
N GLN A 109 9.93 -3.04 -6.94
CA GLN A 109 8.61 -2.79 -7.52
C GLN A 109 8.63 -1.60 -8.49
N VAL A 110 9.34 -0.52 -8.15
CA VAL A 110 9.44 0.67 -9.01
C VAL A 110 10.32 0.40 -10.22
N GLN A 111 11.48 -0.25 -10.05
CA GLN A 111 12.40 -0.57 -11.15
C GLN A 111 11.77 -1.48 -12.19
N THR A 112 10.93 -2.43 -11.77
CA THR A 112 10.22 -3.35 -12.66
C THR A 112 8.93 -2.75 -13.24
N GLY A 113 8.60 -1.50 -12.89
CA GLY A 113 7.37 -0.85 -13.31
C GLY A 113 6.11 -1.50 -12.73
N MET A 114 6.20 -2.01 -11.50
CA MET A 114 5.07 -2.64 -10.79
C MET A 114 4.48 -1.75 -9.70
N ALA A 115 5.08 -0.58 -9.44
CA ALA A 115 4.56 0.44 -8.54
C ALA A 115 4.99 1.84 -8.97
N TRP A 116 4.25 2.82 -8.47
CA TRP A 116 4.54 4.25 -8.60
C TRP A 116 5.35 4.72 -7.38
N ALA A 117 6.28 5.66 -7.58
CA ALA A 117 6.85 6.43 -6.48
C ALA A 117 5.76 7.32 -5.87
N TYR A 118 5.52 7.17 -4.56
CA TYR A 118 4.48 7.95 -3.89
C TYR A 118 5.07 9.25 -3.34
N VAL A 119 5.14 10.27 -4.19
CA VAL A 119 5.86 11.53 -3.97
C VAL A 119 5.51 12.20 -2.64
N GLN A 120 4.26 12.10 -2.19
CA GLN A 120 3.81 12.70 -0.92
C GLN A 120 4.54 12.13 0.31
N TYR A 121 5.01 10.88 0.23
CA TYR A 121 5.68 10.18 1.34
C TYR A 121 7.11 9.77 1.01
N LEU A 122 7.65 10.32 -0.09
CA LEU A 122 8.99 9.99 -0.56
C LEU A 122 10.04 10.64 0.34
N THR A 123 10.96 9.84 0.83
CA THR A 123 12.15 10.28 1.59
C THR A 123 13.45 9.96 0.87
N ASP A 124 13.43 8.93 0.01
CA ASP A 124 14.58 8.51 -0.79
C ASP A 124 14.39 8.92 -2.27
N PRO A 125 15.13 9.93 -2.77
CA PRO A 125 15.00 10.38 -4.14
C PRO A 125 15.39 9.32 -5.18
N ALA A 126 16.14 8.28 -4.79
CA ALA A 126 16.50 7.18 -5.69
C ALA A 126 15.28 6.41 -6.19
N ILE A 127 14.20 6.30 -5.40
CA ILE A 127 12.96 5.67 -5.81
C ILE A 127 12.32 6.46 -6.97
N LYS A 128 12.31 7.80 -6.89
CA LYS A 128 11.77 8.64 -7.99
C LYS A 128 12.63 8.55 -9.25
N SER A 129 13.94 8.50 -9.07
CA SER A 129 14.87 8.31 -10.20
C SER A 129 14.67 6.96 -10.89
N ALA A 130 14.48 5.90 -10.10
CA ALA A 130 14.19 4.56 -10.61
C ALA A 130 12.86 4.49 -11.38
N GLU A 131 11.82 5.19 -10.92
CA GLU A 131 10.57 5.34 -11.67
C GLU A 131 10.80 5.99 -13.03
N GLY A 132 11.59 7.07 -13.10
CA GLY A 132 11.91 7.72 -14.38
C GLY A 132 12.62 6.78 -15.35
N VAL A 133 13.53 5.93 -14.87
CA VAL A 133 14.18 4.90 -15.68
C VAL A 133 13.17 3.84 -16.17
N ALA A 134 12.30 3.36 -15.29
CA ALA A 134 11.25 2.40 -15.63
C ALA A 134 10.27 2.96 -16.68
N GLN A 135 9.90 4.25 -16.56
CA GLN A 135 9.07 4.97 -17.52
C GLN A 135 9.74 5.07 -18.89
N ALA A 136 10.99 5.50 -18.93
CA ALA A 136 11.76 5.61 -20.19
C ALA A 136 11.93 4.27 -20.88
N GLY A 137 12.13 3.19 -20.10
CA GLY A 137 12.22 1.81 -20.60
C GLY A 137 10.87 1.14 -20.89
N ARG A 138 9.74 1.82 -20.66
CA ARG A 138 8.38 1.26 -20.77
C ARG A 138 8.19 -0.05 -20.01
N ALA A 139 8.83 -0.15 -18.84
CA ALA A 139 8.79 -1.35 -18.00
C ALA A 139 7.42 -1.52 -17.32
N GLY A 140 6.91 -2.74 -17.28
CA GLY A 140 5.68 -3.08 -16.57
C GLY A 140 4.47 -2.23 -16.95
N LEU A 141 3.88 -1.54 -15.99
CA LEU A 141 2.72 -0.67 -16.16
C LEU A 141 2.98 0.51 -17.13
N TRP A 142 4.25 0.90 -17.31
CA TRP A 142 4.66 1.97 -18.22
C TRP A 142 4.64 1.57 -19.70
N ALA A 143 4.42 0.28 -20.01
CA ALA A 143 4.11 -0.17 -21.36
C ALA A 143 2.70 0.22 -21.82
N ASP A 144 1.80 0.51 -20.88
CA ASP A 144 0.47 1.05 -21.18
C ASP A 144 0.60 2.47 -21.76
N THR A 145 -0.32 2.83 -22.65
CA THR A 145 -0.39 4.17 -23.25
C THR A 145 -0.92 5.23 -22.30
N ALA A 146 -1.73 4.83 -21.31
CA ALA A 146 -2.36 5.72 -20.34
C ALA A 146 -2.38 5.07 -18.93
N PRO A 147 -1.23 4.86 -18.29
CA PRO A 147 -1.18 4.22 -16.99
C PRO A 147 -1.87 5.10 -15.93
N VAL A 148 -2.82 4.52 -15.20
CA VAL A 148 -3.57 5.22 -14.15
C VAL A 148 -2.90 5.00 -12.81
N ALA A 149 -2.64 6.10 -12.08
CA ALA A 149 -2.04 6.01 -10.75
C ALA A 149 -3.04 5.45 -9.72
N PRO A 150 -2.59 4.63 -8.75
CA PRO A 150 -3.49 3.98 -7.78
C PRO A 150 -4.35 4.96 -6.97
N TRP A 151 -3.81 6.12 -6.61
CA TRP A 151 -4.57 7.17 -5.90
C TRP A 151 -5.68 7.77 -6.78
N ALA A 152 -5.46 7.93 -8.10
CA ALA A 152 -6.48 8.40 -9.04
C ALA A 152 -7.57 7.34 -9.21
N TRP A 153 -7.19 6.06 -9.39
CA TRP A 153 -8.12 4.93 -9.43
C TRP A 153 -9.05 4.89 -8.21
N ARG A 154 -8.49 5.03 -7.00
CA ARG A 154 -9.29 5.07 -5.76
C ARG A 154 -10.23 6.28 -5.71
N GLN A 155 -9.85 7.40 -6.30
CA GLN A 155 -10.66 8.61 -6.33
C GLN A 155 -11.84 8.47 -7.29
N GLU A 156 -11.61 7.90 -8.48
CA GLU A 156 -12.66 7.57 -9.45
C GLU A 156 -13.67 6.58 -8.89
N ALA A 157 -13.22 5.53 -8.20
CA ALA A 157 -14.09 4.56 -7.55
C ALA A 157 -15.01 5.20 -6.50
N LYS A 158 -14.52 6.20 -5.74
CA LYS A 158 -15.33 6.95 -4.77
C LYS A 158 -16.38 7.82 -5.45
N THR A 159 -16.01 8.52 -6.52
CA THR A 159 -16.95 9.36 -7.27
C THR A 159 -17.99 8.56 -8.03
N ALA A 160 -17.65 7.37 -8.51
CA ALA A 160 -18.59 6.45 -9.13
C ALA A 160 -19.66 5.93 -8.15
N THR A 161 -19.29 5.73 -6.88
CA THR A 161 -20.25 5.33 -5.82
C THR A 161 -21.14 6.48 -5.33
N VAL A 162 -20.75 7.73 -5.58
CA VAL A 162 -21.52 8.94 -5.21
C VAL A 162 -22.38 9.45 -6.39
N ARG A 163 -22.38 8.77 -7.55
CA ARG A 163 -23.33 9.13 -8.60
C ARG A 163 -24.73 9.10 -8.00
N PRO A 164 -25.51 10.22 -8.05
CA PRO A 164 -26.89 10.21 -7.63
C PRO A 164 -27.58 9.09 -8.40
N VAL A 165 -28.23 8.20 -7.70
CA VAL A 165 -29.21 7.31 -8.34
C VAL A 165 -30.11 8.25 -9.12
N PRO A 166 -30.25 8.09 -10.46
CA PRO A 166 -31.13 8.96 -11.23
C PRO A 166 -32.46 8.98 -10.48
N THR A 167 -32.88 10.17 -10.11
CA THR A 167 -34.13 10.39 -9.45
C THR A 167 -35.22 9.76 -10.31
N ASP A 168 -36.00 8.90 -9.68
CA ASP A 168 -37.21 8.28 -10.12
C ASP A 168 -37.92 9.08 -11.21
N SER A 169 -38.50 8.41 -12.19
CA SER A 169 -39.25 9.03 -13.28
C SER A 169 -40.43 9.90 -12.83
N GLY A 170 -40.72 9.97 -11.52
CA GLY A 170 -41.83 10.72 -10.92
C GLY A 170 -43.22 10.22 -11.34
N VAL A 171 -43.30 9.20 -12.17
CA VAL A 171 -44.57 8.61 -12.62
C VAL A 171 -44.93 7.48 -11.66
N CYS A 172 -46.04 7.69 -10.96
CA CYS A 172 -46.61 6.67 -10.08
C CYS A 172 -47.38 5.60 -10.87
N HIS A 173 -47.03 4.36 -10.63
CA HIS A 173 -47.70 3.19 -11.18
C HIS A 173 -48.48 2.47 -10.08
N THR A 174 -49.67 1.90 -10.41
CA THR A 174 -50.44 1.08 -9.49
C THR A 174 -50.24 -0.40 -9.81
N GLY A 175 -49.81 -1.16 -8.82
CA GLY A 175 -49.66 -2.61 -8.95
C GLY A 175 -50.99 -3.38 -8.84
N PRO A 176 -51.02 -4.67 -9.19
CA PRO A 176 -52.24 -5.51 -9.19
C PRO A 176 -52.95 -5.64 -7.84
N ARG A 177 -52.23 -5.31 -6.73
CA ARG A 177 -52.75 -5.33 -5.36
C ARG A 177 -53.05 -3.93 -4.80
N GLY A 178 -53.14 -2.91 -5.67
CA GLY A 178 -53.46 -1.53 -5.28
C GLY A 178 -52.31 -0.72 -4.69
N GLY A 179 -51.12 -1.30 -4.48
CA GLY A 179 -49.96 -0.56 -4.00
C GLY A 179 -49.33 0.31 -5.11
N THR A 180 -48.98 1.55 -4.79
CA THR A 180 -48.33 2.49 -5.72
C THR A 180 -46.82 2.36 -5.66
N TYR A 181 -46.13 2.55 -6.79
CA TYR A 181 -44.70 2.51 -6.91
C TYR A 181 -44.21 3.37 -8.08
N THR A 182 -43.00 3.86 -7.99
CA THR A 182 -42.32 4.44 -9.13
C THR A 182 -41.30 3.43 -9.71
N ILE A 183 -40.81 3.66 -10.94
CA ILE A 183 -39.76 2.85 -11.54
C ILE A 183 -38.47 3.64 -11.51
N THR A 184 -37.45 3.10 -10.82
CA THR A 184 -36.10 3.68 -10.81
C THR A 184 -35.44 3.57 -12.19
N ALA A 185 -34.46 4.38 -12.49
CA ALA A 185 -33.69 4.29 -13.74
C ALA A 185 -33.04 2.92 -13.98
N ALA A 186 -32.89 2.10 -12.94
CA ALA A 186 -32.43 0.71 -13.04
C ALA A 186 -33.58 -0.29 -13.29
N GLY A 187 -34.79 0.18 -13.56
CA GLY A 187 -35.98 -0.64 -13.84
C GLY A 187 -36.58 -1.34 -12.61
N ARG A 188 -36.18 -0.98 -11.39
CA ARG A 188 -36.71 -1.56 -10.14
C ARG A 188 -37.88 -0.75 -9.60
N LYS A 189 -38.88 -1.45 -9.02
CA LYS A 189 -40.03 -0.82 -8.37
C LYS A 189 -39.58 -0.20 -7.03
N ASN A 190 -39.90 1.08 -6.82
CA ASN A 190 -39.69 1.80 -5.56
C ASN A 190 -41.07 2.12 -4.95
N TYR A 191 -41.45 1.44 -3.91
CA TYR A 191 -42.74 1.59 -3.23
C TYR A 191 -42.82 2.77 -2.26
N GLY A 192 -41.72 3.47 -2.01
CA GLY A 192 -41.66 4.67 -1.18
C GLY A 192 -41.69 5.98 -1.98
N GLY A 193 -41.81 5.92 -3.30
CA GLY A 193 -41.68 7.08 -4.19
C GLY A 193 -43.03 7.72 -4.63
N CYS A 194 -44.17 7.18 -4.20
CA CYS A 194 -45.49 7.71 -4.38
C CYS A 194 -46.15 7.93 -3.01
#